data_a313b03509258f1e73a9f1f6c2936b09
#
_entry.id   a313b03509258f1e73a9f1f6c2936b09
#
_cell.length_a   1.000
_cell.length_b   1.000
_cell.length_c   1.000
_cell.angle_alpha   90.00
_cell.angle_beta   90.00
_cell.angle_gamma   90.00
#
_symmetry.space_group_name_H-M   'P 1'
#
loop_
_entity.id
_entity.type
_entity.pdbx_description
1 polymer ?
#
loop_
_entity_poly.entity_id
_entity_poly.type
_entity_poly.pdbx_seq_one_letter_code
_entity_poly.pdbx_strand_id
1 'polypeptide(L)'
;MENVNKAIQHLNSNMSELDQRSPIPFDEFLKLLAEQPFIVLRDVFQVFHDMIKAYIGVGADEYPDDPESINFVKYDCNRLFVEGSDHPFFADRLFANRLINLVEALRRSTQQNKIYIFEGPPGCGKSTFLDNLLMRFEEYANKEDGSRFETVWRLNRKTLGGFIEHEAMPLFEKLSQFLQIPAQDGNEFVKGHGPAHQSQNHNEFINDCAFPQLNGDYVEISCPSHDNPILIIPKPYRRSFFNDLFNNDEFKLKLFTEKEYEWVFRDNACTICSSLYQALLNKLKSPMEVHKMLYARPYRFNRRLGEGISVFNPGDKTMRQNILGNPMLQRQINALFKDSNQVNYVFSRYAKTNNGIYALMDIKSHNTDRLI
;
A
#
# COMPACT_ATOMS: atom_id res chain seq x y z
N MET A 1 -27.94 25.20 15.63
CA MET A 1 -28.14 23.93 14.87
C MET A 1 -27.70 24.06 13.39
N GLU A 2 -27.98 25.18 12.75
CA GLU A 2 -27.63 25.41 11.32
C GLU A 2 -26.11 25.33 11.05
N ASN A 3 -25.27 25.90 11.94
CA ASN A 3 -23.82 25.89 11.82
C ASN A 3 -23.26 24.48 12.00
N VAL A 4 -23.86 23.63 12.82
CA VAL A 4 -23.45 22.24 13.03
C VAL A 4 -23.76 21.41 11.78
N ASN A 5 -24.93 21.57 11.21
CA ASN A 5 -25.33 20.89 9.98
C ASN A 5 -24.45 21.30 8.80
N LYS A 6 -24.11 22.61 8.72
CA LYS A 6 -23.18 23.11 7.70
C LYS A 6 -21.77 22.56 7.85
N ALA A 7 -21.27 22.46 9.09
CA ALA A 7 -19.96 21.84 9.38
C ALA A 7 -19.94 20.33 9.05
N ILE A 8 -21.03 19.62 9.37
CA ILE A 8 -21.18 18.19 9.04
C ILE A 8 -21.30 17.99 7.53
N GLN A 9 -22.04 18.84 6.82
CA GLN A 9 -22.12 18.80 5.35
C GLN A 9 -20.76 19.05 4.70
N HIS A 10 -19.99 20.00 5.23
CA HIS A 10 -18.62 20.26 4.75
C HIS A 10 -17.66 19.11 5.03
N LEU A 11 -17.81 18.47 6.18
CA LEU A 11 -17.07 17.22 6.49
C LEU A 11 -17.46 16.08 5.54
N ASN A 12 -18.75 15.90 5.29
CA ASN A 12 -19.23 14.85 4.40
C ASN A 12 -18.79 15.07 2.94
N SER A 13 -18.78 16.32 2.44
CA SER A 13 -18.27 16.61 1.10
C SER A 13 -16.77 16.33 0.99
N ASN A 14 -15.99 16.72 2.00
CA ASN A 14 -14.55 16.42 2.04
C ASN A 14 -14.26 14.93 2.22
N MET A 15 -15.12 14.19 2.93
CA MET A 15 -15.01 12.75 3.09
C MET A 15 -15.44 11.99 1.83
N SER A 16 -16.39 12.51 1.05
CA SER A 16 -16.77 11.88 -0.23
C SER A 16 -15.66 11.98 -1.28
N GLU A 17 -14.79 12.97 -1.24
CA GLU A 17 -13.56 13.00 -2.05
C GLU A 17 -12.54 11.94 -1.62
N LEU A 18 -12.55 11.53 -0.35
CA LEU A 18 -11.73 10.42 0.15
C LEU A 18 -12.27 9.05 -0.28
N ASP A 19 -13.55 8.94 -0.59
CA ASP A 19 -14.23 7.69 -0.96
C ASP A 19 -14.13 7.34 -2.46
N GLN A 20 -13.48 8.19 -3.28
CA GLN A 20 -13.20 7.93 -4.72
C GLN A 20 -12.21 6.80 -4.97
N ARG A 21 -11.91 6.00 -3.96
CA ARG A 21 -10.90 4.92 -3.99
C ARG A 21 -11.53 3.52 -4.01
N SER A 22 -12.76 3.41 -4.51
CA SER A 22 -13.35 2.07 -4.72
C SER A 22 -12.50 1.30 -5.75
N PRO A 23 -12.26 0.01 -5.49
CA PRO A 23 -11.53 -0.82 -6.44
C PRO A 23 -12.23 -0.85 -7.80
N ILE A 24 -11.49 -0.59 -8.86
CA ILE A 24 -11.94 -0.69 -10.24
C ILE A 24 -11.68 -2.10 -10.79
N PRO A 25 -12.53 -2.64 -11.67
CA PRO A 25 -12.29 -3.91 -12.34
C PRO A 25 -10.98 -3.92 -13.12
N PHE A 26 -10.37 -5.09 -13.27
CA PHE A 26 -9.07 -5.22 -13.93
C PHE A 26 -9.06 -4.75 -15.38
N ASP A 27 -10.15 -4.96 -16.11
CA ASP A 27 -10.30 -4.48 -17.48
C ASP A 27 -10.37 -2.94 -17.59
N GLU A 28 -11.01 -2.27 -16.63
CA GLU A 28 -11.00 -0.80 -16.53
C GLU A 28 -9.62 -0.28 -16.15
N PHE A 29 -8.94 -0.97 -15.24
CA PHE A 29 -7.54 -0.65 -14.91
C PHE A 29 -6.63 -0.78 -16.13
N LEU A 30 -6.83 -1.81 -16.98
CA LEU A 30 -6.04 -1.98 -18.20
C LEU A 30 -6.31 -0.87 -19.23
N LYS A 31 -7.53 -0.34 -19.31
CA LYS A 31 -7.84 0.83 -20.15
C LYS A 31 -7.09 2.06 -19.65
N LEU A 32 -7.16 2.32 -18.34
CA LEU A 32 -6.42 3.42 -17.70
C LEU A 32 -4.90 3.29 -17.92
N LEU A 33 -4.39 2.07 -17.80
CA LEU A 33 -2.99 1.76 -18.05
C LEU A 33 -2.59 2.02 -19.51
N ALA A 34 -3.45 1.68 -20.46
CA ALA A 34 -3.20 1.92 -21.88
C ALA A 34 -3.23 3.41 -22.25
N GLU A 35 -4.09 4.19 -21.59
CA GLU A 35 -4.23 5.64 -21.79
C GLU A 35 -3.10 6.42 -21.13
N GLN A 36 -2.71 6.04 -19.91
CA GLN A 36 -1.73 6.78 -19.08
C GLN A 36 -0.59 5.87 -18.58
N PRO A 37 0.13 5.18 -19.46
CA PRO A 37 1.10 4.18 -19.07
C PRO A 37 2.25 4.73 -18.21
N PHE A 38 2.71 5.96 -18.48
CA PHE A 38 3.79 6.60 -17.73
C PHE A 38 3.42 6.94 -16.28
N ILE A 39 2.12 7.07 -15.98
CA ILE A 39 1.63 7.36 -14.63
C ILE A 39 1.29 6.06 -13.90
N VAL A 40 0.56 5.17 -14.55
CA VAL A 40 0.00 3.96 -13.92
C VAL A 40 1.04 2.87 -13.72
N LEU A 41 2.00 2.74 -14.66
CA LEU A 41 3.03 1.71 -14.62
C LEU A 41 4.33 2.23 -13.99
N ARG A 42 4.28 2.50 -12.70
CA ARG A 42 5.44 2.98 -11.93
C ARG A 42 5.63 2.17 -10.64
N ASP A 43 6.87 1.97 -10.25
CA ASP A 43 7.23 1.52 -8.91
C ASP A 43 7.35 2.71 -7.93
N VAL A 44 7.63 2.42 -6.66
CA VAL A 44 7.77 3.47 -5.64
C VAL A 44 8.95 4.41 -5.91
N PHE A 45 10.01 3.91 -6.56
CA PHE A 45 11.20 4.71 -6.84
C PHE A 45 10.96 5.70 -7.97
N GLN A 46 10.21 5.29 -9.00
CA GLN A 46 9.80 6.15 -10.09
C GLN A 46 8.87 7.26 -9.56
N VAL A 47 7.90 6.93 -8.72
CA VAL A 47 7.04 7.95 -8.07
C VAL A 47 7.85 8.91 -7.20
N PHE A 48 8.83 8.39 -6.45
CA PHE A 48 9.71 9.22 -5.63
C PHE A 48 10.56 10.16 -6.47
N HIS A 49 11.11 9.67 -7.57
CA HIS A 49 11.84 10.50 -8.53
C HIS A 49 10.97 11.61 -9.11
N ASP A 50 9.76 11.25 -9.58
CA ASP A 50 8.84 12.20 -10.20
C ASP A 50 8.40 13.27 -9.20
N MET A 51 8.15 12.89 -7.94
CA MET A 51 7.88 13.83 -6.86
C MET A 51 9.03 14.85 -6.70
N ILE A 52 10.27 14.40 -6.59
CA ILE A 52 11.42 15.30 -6.43
C ILE A 52 11.50 16.26 -7.61
N LYS A 53 11.34 15.77 -8.84
CA LYS A 53 11.35 16.62 -10.05
C LYS A 53 10.20 17.63 -10.07
N ALA A 54 9.02 17.25 -9.62
CA ALA A 54 7.86 18.13 -9.54
C ALA A 54 8.05 19.29 -8.54
N TYR A 55 8.73 19.03 -7.42
CA TYR A 55 8.97 20.05 -6.41
C TYR A 55 10.22 20.91 -6.65
N ILE A 56 11.28 20.36 -7.24
CA ILE A 56 12.56 21.07 -7.45
C ILE A 56 12.68 21.64 -8.87
N GLY A 57 12.03 21.02 -9.87
CA GLY A 57 12.16 21.42 -11.27
C GLY A 57 13.48 20.98 -11.91
N VAL A 58 13.83 21.61 -13.02
CA VAL A 58 14.99 21.25 -13.83
C VAL A 58 16.31 21.78 -13.26
N GLY A 59 16.23 22.88 -12.52
CA GLY A 59 17.41 23.60 -12.04
C GLY A 59 18.03 24.52 -13.10
N ALA A 60 18.96 25.35 -12.71
CA ALA A 60 19.70 26.26 -13.57
C ALA A 60 21.21 26.05 -13.42
N ASP A 61 21.88 25.89 -14.57
CA ASP A 61 23.34 25.96 -14.62
C ASP A 61 23.72 27.45 -14.72
N GLU A 62 24.37 27.95 -13.69
CA GLU A 62 24.75 29.37 -13.63
C GLU A 62 26.03 29.68 -14.42
N TYR A 63 26.81 28.67 -14.75
CA TYR A 63 28.12 28.84 -15.40
C TYR A 63 28.34 27.78 -16.52
N PRO A 64 27.47 27.72 -17.55
CA PRO A 64 27.52 26.65 -18.53
C PRO A 64 28.80 26.66 -19.41
N ASP A 65 29.42 27.83 -19.53
CA ASP A 65 30.58 28.03 -20.38
C ASP A 65 31.94 28.00 -19.63
N ASP A 66 31.91 27.79 -18.33
CA ASP A 66 33.11 27.72 -17.50
C ASP A 66 33.58 26.28 -17.29
N PRO A 67 34.65 25.83 -17.96
CA PRO A 67 35.15 24.47 -17.84
C PRO A 67 35.76 24.14 -16.46
N GLU A 68 36.11 25.17 -15.67
CA GLU A 68 36.63 25.03 -14.32
C GLU A 68 35.51 25.06 -13.26
N SER A 69 34.30 25.43 -13.66
CA SER A 69 33.16 25.43 -12.77
C SER A 69 32.89 24.00 -12.30
N ILE A 70 32.73 23.86 -11.00
CA ILE A 70 32.14 22.64 -10.41
C ILE A 70 30.71 22.60 -10.95
N ASN A 71 30.41 21.73 -11.90
CA ASN A 71 29.12 21.59 -12.59
C ASN A 71 27.95 21.26 -11.64
N PHE A 72 27.75 22.09 -10.60
CA PHE A 72 26.64 21.99 -9.71
C PHE A 72 25.52 22.91 -10.15
N VAL A 73 24.44 22.28 -10.57
CA VAL A 73 23.21 22.96 -10.93
C VAL A 73 22.60 23.62 -9.68
N LYS A 74 22.07 24.81 -9.83
CA LYS A 74 21.32 25.49 -8.77
C LYS A 74 19.87 25.03 -8.84
N TYR A 75 19.46 24.30 -7.81
CA TYR A 75 18.08 23.83 -7.64
C TYR A 75 17.35 24.68 -6.62
N ASP A 76 16.09 25.01 -6.89
CA ASP A 76 15.20 25.59 -5.91
C ASP A 76 14.52 24.49 -5.09
N CYS A 77 14.95 24.33 -3.86
CA CYS A 77 14.43 23.34 -2.93
C CYS A 77 13.35 23.90 -1.99
N ASN A 78 12.92 25.15 -2.14
CA ASN A 78 11.97 25.78 -1.20
C ASN A 78 10.63 25.03 -1.14
N ARG A 79 10.09 24.66 -2.28
CA ARG A 79 8.82 23.90 -2.35
C ARG A 79 8.93 22.52 -1.69
N LEU A 80 10.10 21.91 -1.72
CA LEU A 80 10.34 20.59 -1.16
C LEU A 80 10.54 20.62 0.35
N PHE A 81 11.26 21.60 0.88
CA PHE A 81 11.76 21.57 2.25
C PHE A 81 11.37 22.76 3.14
N VAL A 82 10.85 23.84 2.58
CA VAL A 82 10.58 25.07 3.34
C VAL A 82 9.11 25.41 3.35
N GLU A 83 8.47 25.48 2.19
CA GLU A 83 7.06 25.87 2.08
C GLU A 83 6.15 24.89 2.82
N GLY A 84 5.25 25.39 3.67
CA GLY A 84 4.28 24.57 4.40
C GLY A 84 4.89 23.56 5.38
N SER A 85 6.17 23.69 5.74
CA SER A 85 6.82 22.88 6.75
C SER A 85 6.81 23.58 8.12
N ASP A 86 6.42 22.85 9.17
CA ASP A 86 6.54 23.33 10.56
C ASP A 86 8.01 23.51 10.96
N HIS A 87 8.90 22.72 10.37
CA HIS A 87 10.35 22.74 10.60
C HIS A 87 11.07 22.78 9.27
N PRO A 88 11.37 23.96 8.70
CA PRO A 88 12.02 24.08 7.40
C PRO A 88 13.45 23.54 7.43
N PHE A 89 13.84 22.89 6.34
CA PHE A 89 15.21 22.44 6.06
C PHE A 89 15.79 23.24 4.89
N PHE A 90 16.91 23.89 5.10
CA PHE A 90 17.57 24.68 4.08
C PHE A 90 18.67 23.84 3.39
N ALA A 91 18.36 23.37 2.19
CA ALA A 91 19.29 22.58 1.40
C ALA A 91 20.32 23.50 0.73
N ASP A 92 21.60 23.25 0.97
CA ASP A 92 22.65 23.90 0.18
C ASP A 92 22.77 23.29 -1.24
N ARG A 93 23.54 23.94 -2.08
CA ARG A 93 23.72 23.54 -3.47
C ARG A 93 24.32 22.13 -3.62
N LEU A 94 25.30 21.79 -2.78
CA LEU A 94 25.96 20.49 -2.81
C LEU A 94 24.98 19.39 -2.40
N PHE A 95 24.21 19.62 -1.34
CA PHE A 95 23.19 18.68 -0.86
C PHE A 95 22.13 18.46 -1.93
N ALA A 96 21.61 19.53 -2.57
CA ALA A 96 20.61 19.43 -3.62
C ALA A 96 21.08 18.58 -4.80
N ASN A 97 22.30 18.79 -5.27
CA ASN A 97 22.88 18.00 -6.36
C ASN A 97 23.08 16.52 -5.96
N ARG A 98 23.53 16.26 -4.73
CA ARG A 98 23.66 14.88 -4.23
C ARG A 98 22.29 14.18 -4.14
N LEU A 99 21.27 14.89 -3.69
CA LEU A 99 19.91 14.36 -3.64
C LEU A 99 19.39 14.01 -5.04
N ILE A 100 19.54 14.92 -6.01
CA ILE A 100 19.11 14.68 -7.40
C ILE A 100 19.85 13.48 -7.99
N ASN A 101 21.17 13.40 -7.83
CA ASN A 101 21.95 12.26 -8.33
C ASN A 101 21.50 10.94 -7.68
N LEU A 102 21.18 10.94 -6.40
CA LEU A 102 20.65 9.78 -5.70
C LEU A 102 19.30 9.34 -6.30
N VAL A 103 18.42 10.29 -6.53
CA VAL A 103 17.07 10.06 -7.04
C VAL A 103 17.10 9.57 -8.48
N GLU A 104 17.99 10.11 -9.33
CA GLU A 104 18.22 9.61 -10.70
C GLU A 104 18.75 8.17 -10.69
N ALA A 105 19.65 7.85 -9.76
CA ALA A 105 20.15 6.48 -9.61
C ALA A 105 19.06 5.50 -9.16
N LEU A 106 18.14 5.95 -8.29
CA LEU A 106 16.98 5.18 -7.86
C LEU A 106 16.06 4.82 -9.04
N ARG A 107 15.70 5.81 -9.85
CA ARG A 107 14.85 5.62 -11.01
C ARG A 107 15.45 4.60 -12.00
N ARG A 108 16.74 4.73 -12.29
CA ARG A 108 17.42 3.84 -13.26
C ARG A 108 17.60 2.41 -12.76
N SER A 109 17.15 2.08 -11.55
CA SER A 109 17.36 0.75 -10.92
C SER A 109 18.83 0.27 -10.96
N THR A 110 19.78 1.21 -11.05
CA THR A 110 21.20 0.90 -11.15
C THR A 110 21.79 0.43 -9.83
N GLN A 111 21.10 0.69 -8.73
CA GLN A 111 21.50 0.26 -7.40
C GLN A 111 20.70 -0.97 -6.95
N GLN A 112 21.40 -2.03 -6.59
CA GLN A 112 20.79 -3.22 -6.01
C GLN A 112 20.33 -3.00 -4.56
N ASN A 113 21.01 -2.10 -3.83
CA ASN A 113 20.70 -1.80 -2.44
C ASN A 113 19.66 -0.67 -2.36
N LYS A 114 18.53 -1.00 -1.76
CA LYS A 114 17.41 -0.07 -1.54
C LYS A 114 17.44 0.55 -0.14
N ILE A 115 18.59 0.51 0.53
CA ILE A 115 18.81 1.06 1.88
C ILE A 115 19.71 2.28 1.76
N TYR A 116 19.23 3.42 2.26
CA TYR A 116 19.95 4.70 2.28
C TYR A 116 20.19 5.12 3.71
N ILE A 117 21.44 5.39 4.04
CA ILE A 117 21.86 5.83 5.37
C ILE A 117 22.29 7.29 5.27
N PHE A 118 21.61 8.17 6.02
CA PHE A 118 21.96 9.58 6.16
C PHE A 118 22.76 9.78 7.43
N GLU A 119 24.06 10.02 7.28
CA GLU A 119 24.98 10.26 8.41
C GLU A 119 25.32 11.74 8.53
N GLY A 120 25.59 12.18 9.77
CA GLY A 120 25.99 13.54 10.08
C GLY A 120 25.94 13.79 11.59
N PRO A 121 26.55 14.90 12.06
CA PRO A 121 26.56 15.23 13.48
C PRO A 121 25.15 15.45 14.04
N PRO A 122 24.97 15.35 15.37
CA PRO A 122 23.72 15.73 16.03
C PRO A 122 23.35 17.19 15.70
N GLY A 123 22.05 17.44 15.47
CA GLY A 123 21.56 18.78 15.18
C GLY A 123 21.73 19.28 13.74
N CYS A 124 22.33 18.50 12.82
CA CYS A 124 22.50 18.91 11.41
C CYS A 124 21.23 18.79 10.54
N GLY A 125 20.06 18.56 11.13
CA GLY A 125 18.77 18.57 10.40
C GLY A 125 18.40 17.26 9.70
N LYS A 126 19.03 16.11 9.96
CA LYS A 126 18.71 14.83 9.31
C LYS A 126 17.26 14.41 9.44
N SER A 127 16.73 14.46 10.67
CA SER A 127 15.32 14.12 10.92
C SER A 127 14.37 15.11 10.25
N THR A 128 14.67 16.40 10.36
CA THR A 128 13.91 17.48 9.71
C THR A 128 13.85 17.30 8.18
N PHE A 129 15.00 17.01 7.57
CA PHE A 129 15.10 16.70 6.16
C PHE A 129 14.21 15.52 5.78
N LEU A 130 14.32 14.41 6.52
CA LEU A 130 13.59 13.18 6.21
C LEU A 130 12.08 13.37 6.43
N ASP A 131 11.66 14.06 7.48
CA ASP A 131 10.26 14.36 7.76
C ASP A 131 9.62 15.19 6.64
N ASN A 132 10.32 16.25 6.18
CA ASN A 132 9.83 17.06 5.07
C ASN A 132 9.75 16.25 3.78
N LEU A 133 10.77 15.45 3.49
CA LEU A 133 10.79 14.59 2.31
C LEU A 133 9.62 13.60 2.28
N LEU A 134 9.35 12.93 3.41
CA LEU A 134 8.26 11.98 3.53
C LEU A 134 6.88 12.65 3.51
N MET A 135 6.76 13.87 4.04
CA MET A 135 5.54 14.68 3.95
C MET A 135 5.21 14.98 2.49
N ARG A 136 6.19 15.44 1.71
CA ARG A 136 6.00 15.73 0.30
C ARG A 136 5.71 14.50 -0.53
N PHE A 137 6.34 13.37 -0.18
CA PHE A 137 6.04 12.12 -0.84
C PHE A 137 4.58 11.68 -0.59
N GLU A 138 4.10 11.77 0.65
CA GLU A 138 2.70 11.49 0.98
C GLU A 138 1.73 12.39 0.20
N GLU A 139 2.00 13.70 0.16
CA GLU A 139 1.20 14.67 -0.60
C GLU A 139 1.16 14.36 -2.10
N TYR A 140 2.32 14.05 -2.69
CA TYR A 140 2.43 13.78 -4.12
C TYR A 140 1.82 12.43 -4.49
N ALA A 141 2.15 11.37 -3.76
CA ALA A 141 1.72 10.01 -4.05
C ALA A 141 0.21 9.79 -3.90
N ASN A 142 -0.48 10.68 -3.16
CA ASN A 142 -1.92 10.65 -3.01
C ASN A 142 -2.69 11.52 -4.04
N LYS A 143 -1.98 12.25 -4.93
CA LYS A 143 -2.56 12.97 -6.05
C LYS A 143 -2.64 12.06 -7.29
N GLU A 144 -3.40 12.47 -8.30
CA GLU A 144 -3.51 11.75 -9.57
C GLU A 144 -2.14 11.50 -10.21
N ASP A 145 -1.29 12.54 -10.29
CA ASP A 145 0.06 12.45 -10.86
C ASP A 145 0.99 11.48 -10.12
N GLY A 146 0.74 11.23 -8.84
CA GLY A 146 1.55 10.35 -8.00
C GLY A 146 0.93 8.97 -7.76
N SER A 147 -0.28 8.74 -8.27
CA SER A 147 -1.07 7.56 -7.92
C SER A 147 -0.38 6.25 -8.33
N ARG A 148 -0.50 5.25 -7.46
CA ARG A 148 -0.13 3.85 -7.71
C ARG A 148 -1.33 2.97 -7.43
N PHE A 149 -1.32 1.77 -8.00
CA PHE A 149 -2.39 0.81 -7.80
C PHE A 149 -1.90 -0.44 -7.09
N GLU A 150 -2.74 -0.98 -6.25
CA GLU A 150 -2.56 -2.25 -5.57
C GLU A 150 -3.61 -3.27 -6.01
N THR A 151 -3.27 -4.53 -5.87
CA THR A 151 -4.14 -5.66 -6.21
C THR A 151 -5.18 -5.88 -5.13
N VAL A 152 -6.44 -6.00 -5.54
CA VAL A 152 -7.55 -6.44 -4.70
C VAL A 152 -8.26 -7.60 -5.39
N TRP A 153 -8.63 -8.63 -4.64
CA TRP A 153 -9.41 -9.74 -5.12
C TRP A 153 -10.85 -9.65 -4.60
N ARG A 154 -11.83 -9.77 -5.48
CA ARG A 154 -13.24 -9.91 -5.14
C ARG A 154 -13.72 -11.29 -5.56
N LEU A 155 -13.66 -12.23 -4.63
CA LEU A 155 -14.03 -13.62 -4.87
C LEU A 155 -15.55 -13.76 -4.84
N ASN A 156 -16.15 -13.94 -6.01
CA ASN A 156 -17.60 -14.08 -6.13
C ASN A 156 -18.06 -15.45 -5.56
N ARG A 157 -18.89 -15.41 -4.54
CA ARG A 157 -19.38 -16.60 -3.82
C ARG A 157 -20.22 -17.52 -4.73
N LYS A 158 -21.08 -16.94 -5.56
CA LYS A 158 -21.94 -17.71 -6.47
C LYS A 158 -21.12 -18.47 -7.51
N THR A 159 -20.16 -17.78 -8.14
CA THR A 159 -19.27 -18.39 -9.16
C THR A 159 -18.38 -19.48 -8.57
N LEU A 160 -17.94 -19.31 -7.33
CA LEU A 160 -17.07 -20.27 -6.67
C LEU A 160 -17.82 -21.40 -5.96
N GLY A 161 -19.16 -21.39 -5.99
CA GLY A 161 -19.98 -22.44 -5.34
C GLY A 161 -19.86 -22.45 -3.82
N GLY A 162 -19.56 -21.27 -3.22
CA GLY A 162 -19.55 -21.11 -1.77
C GLY A 162 -20.94 -21.30 -1.19
N PHE A 163 -21.01 -21.82 0.06
CA PHE A 163 -22.26 -22.01 0.75
C PHE A 163 -23.08 -20.73 0.78
N ILE A 164 -24.28 -20.76 0.25
CA ILE A 164 -25.30 -19.75 0.50
C ILE A 164 -25.58 -19.83 2.01
N GLU A 165 -25.56 -18.72 2.71
CA GLU A 165 -25.83 -18.66 4.16
C GLU A 165 -27.08 -19.43 4.57
N HIS A 166 -28.03 -19.61 3.66
CA HIS A 166 -29.25 -20.44 3.86
C HIS A 166 -28.99 -21.94 4.12
N GLU A 167 -27.85 -22.50 3.72
CA GLU A 167 -27.54 -23.91 4.00
C GLU A 167 -26.73 -24.11 5.30
N ALA A 168 -26.05 -23.05 5.76
CA ALA A 168 -25.32 -23.08 7.04
C ALA A 168 -26.23 -22.72 8.24
N MET A 169 -27.27 -21.93 8.02
CA MET A 169 -28.25 -21.55 9.06
C MET A 169 -28.95 -22.75 9.72
N PRO A 170 -29.43 -23.77 8.99
CA PRO A 170 -30.06 -24.93 9.64
C PRO A 170 -29.14 -25.75 10.52
N LEU A 171 -27.83 -25.74 10.22
CA LEU A 171 -26.84 -26.44 11.04
C LEU A 171 -26.50 -25.64 12.31
N PHE A 172 -26.43 -24.32 12.20
CA PHE A 172 -26.22 -23.41 13.32
C PHE A 172 -27.45 -23.37 14.24
N GLU A 173 -28.67 -23.36 13.69
CA GLU A 173 -29.90 -23.43 14.45
C GLU A 173 -30.04 -24.79 15.12
N LYS A 174 -29.72 -25.89 14.45
CA LYS A 174 -29.70 -27.22 15.07
C LYS A 174 -28.61 -27.32 16.14
N LEU A 175 -27.42 -26.75 15.95
CA LEU A 175 -26.39 -26.71 16.98
C LEU A 175 -26.76 -25.79 18.13
N SER A 176 -27.41 -24.66 17.91
CA SER A 176 -27.90 -23.79 18.99
C SER A 176 -29.09 -24.42 19.73
N GLN A 177 -29.94 -25.19 19.07
CA GLN A 177 -30.97 -25.99 19.73
C GLN A 177 -30.39 -27.16 20.54
N PHE A 178 -29.29 -27.76 20.09
CA PHE A 178 -28.58 -28.79 20.86
C PHE A 178 -27.77 -28.20 22.04
N LEU A 179 -27.35 -26.94 21.95
CA LEU A 179 -26.63 -26.22 23.00
C LEU A 179 -27.51 -25.35 23.87
N GLN A 180 -28.81 -25.34 23.65
CA GLN A 180 -29.77 -24.80 24.62
C GLN A 180 -29.82 -25.70 25.85
N ILE A 181 -28.84 -25.50 26.71
CA ILE A 181 -28.96 -25.83 28.14
C ILE A 181 -30.20 -25.09 28.63
N PRO A 182 -31.18 -25.80 29.25
CA PRO A 182 -32.37 -25.14 29.77
C PRO A 182 -31.95 -24.04 30.73
N ALA A 183 -32.43 -22.82 30.50
CA ALA A 183 -32.30 -21.74 31.44
C ALA A 183 -32.93 -22.18 32.76
N GLN A 184 -32.12 -22.52 33.73
CA GLN A 184 -32.57 -22.62 35.11
C GLN A 184 -32.80 -21.20 35.61
N ASP A 185 -34.06 -20.88 35.85
CA ASP A 185 -34.46 -19.79 36.71
C ASP A 185 -33.72 -19.91 38.05
N GLY A 186 -32.96 -18.92 38.41
CA GLY A 186 -32.21 -18.89 39.64
C GLY A 186 -31.61 -17.52 39.88
N ASN A 187 -32.43 -16.68 40.50
CA ASN A 187 -32.01 -15.46 41.19
C ASN A 187 -30.91 -15.76 42.21
N GLU A 188 -30.09 -14.69 42.44
CA GLU A 188 -29.21 -14.48 43.58
C GLU A 188 -27.80 -15.05 43.53
N PHE A 189 -26.91 -14.09 43.50
CA PHE A 189 -25.71 -13.92 44.36
C PHE A 189 -24.66 -13.12 43.54
N VAL A 190 -24.22 -12.08 43.95
CA VAL A 190 -23.43 -11.42 44.96
C VAL A 190 -22.92 -10.09 44.42
N LYS A 191 -23.24 -9.03 45.10
CA LYS A 191 -22.59 -7.74 45.00
C LYS A 191 -21.14 -7.87 45.45
N GLY A 192 -20.19 -7.75 44.51
CA GLY A 192 -18.78 -7.54 44.77
C GLY A 192 -18.35 -6.20 44.24
N HIS A 193 -18.08 -5.25 45.13
CA HIS A 193 -17.49 -3.98 44.82
C HIS A 193 -16.04 -4.16 44.41
N GLY A 194 -15.69 -3.83 43.13
CA GLY A 194 -14.37 -3.59 42.66
C GLY A 194 -14.42 -2.52 41.58
N PRO A 195 -13.48 -1.55 41.54
CA PRO A 195 -13.60 -0.40 40.64
C PRO A 195 -13.47 -0.85 39.20
N ALA A 196 -14.48 -0.47 38.43
CA ALA A 196 -14.52 -0.63 36.99
C ALA A 196 -13.36 0.20 36.35
N HIS A 197 -12.26 -0.47 36.01
CA HIS A 197 -11.35 0.03 35.02
C HIS A 197 -12.04 -0.15 33.65
N GLN A 198 -12.52 0.97 33.15
CA GLN A 198 -12.97 1.09 31.77
C GLN A 198 -11.80 0.74 30.85
N SER A 199 -11.79 -0.48 30.34
CA SER A 199 -10.99 -0.82 29.16
C SER A 199 -11.71 -0.24 27.94
N GLN A 200 -11.53 1.06 27.74
CA GLN A 200 -11.90 1.72 26.49
C GLN A 200 -10.89 1.35 25.42
N ASN A 201 -11.43 0.79 24.34
CA ASN A 201 -10.96 0.91 22.96
C ASN A 201 -9.59 0.35 22.59
N HIS A 202 -9.46 -0.99 22.64
CA HIS A 202 -8.42 -1.68 21.84
C HIS A 202 -8.93 -2.15 20.45
N ASN A 203 -10.19 -1.93 20.13
CA ASN A 203 -10.80 -2.43 18.88
C ASN A 203 -10.76 -1.43 17.70
N GLU A 204 -10.46 -0.15 17.93
CA GLU A 204 -10.43 0.84 16.82
C GLU A 204 -9.18 0.78 15.96
N PHE A 205 -8.06 0.23 16.43
CA PHE A 205 -6.81 0.16 15.67
C PHE A 205 -6.70 -1.03 14.70
N ILE A 206 -7.67 -1.93 14.68
CA ILE A 206 -7.63 -3.13 13.83
C ILE A 206 -8.43 -2.93 12.53
N ASN A 207 -9.24 -1.88 12.42
CA ASN A 207 -10.25 -1.78 11.36
C ASN A 207 -9.76 -1.32 9.97
N ASP A 208 -8.55 -0.80 9.80
CA ASP A 208 -8.17 -0.18 8.53
C ASP A 208 -7.30 -1.03 7.60
N CYS A 209 -6.92 -2.23 7.97
CA CYS A 209 -5.90 -2.97 7.25
C CYS A 209 -6.30 -4.27 6.63
N ALA A 210 -7.36 -4.46 6.06
CA ALA A 210 -7.74 -5.74 5.40
C ALA A 210 -8.93 -6.45 6.03
N PHE A 211 -9.89 -5.71 6.54
CA PHE A 211 -11.18 -6.33 6.80
C PHE A 211 -11.95 -6.48 5.50
N PRO A 212 -12.30 -7.71 5.11
CA PRO A 212 -13.16 -7.92 3.97
C PRO A 212 -14.51 -7.26 4.28
N GLN A 213 -14.87 -6.26 3.49
CA GLN A 213 -16.23 -5.76 3.53
C GLN A 213 -17.14 -6.90 3.09
N LEU A 214 -17.99 -7.34 4.00
CA LEU A 214 -19.00 -8.37 3.76
C LEU A 214 -20.17 -7.77 2.95
N ASN A 215 -19.92 -7.47 1.69
CA ASN A 215 -21.01 -7.34 0.74
C ASN A 215 -21.44 -8.76 0.36
N GLY A 216 -22.73 -9.12 0.55
CA GLY A 216 -23.24 -10.49 0.54
C GLY A 216 -22.83 -11.40 -0.64
N ASP A 217 -22.40 -10.84 -1.79
CA ASP A 217 -22.09 -11.59 -3.00
C ASP A 217 -20.61 -11.93 -3.21
N TYR A 218 -19.66 -11.27 -2.52
CA TYR A 218 -18.23 -11.54 -2.70
C TYR A 218 -17.42 -11.41 -1.39
N VAL A 219 -16.25 -12.02 -1.40
CA VAL A 219 -15.22 -11.85 -0.36
C VAL A 219 -14.11 -10.98 -0.93
N GLU A 220 -13.86 -9.83 -0.33
CA GLU A 220 -12.78 -8.94 -0.74
C GLU A 220 -11.48 -9.29 0.01
N ILE A 221 -10.38 -9.41 -0.73
CA ILE A 221 -9.05 -9.72 -0.22
C ILE A 221 -8.08 -8.69 -0.78
N SER A 222 -7.55 -7.83 0.06
CA SER A 222 -6.48 -6.90 -0.31
C SER A 222 -5.13 -7.63 -0.34
N CYS A 223 -4.28 -7.28 -1.30
CA CYS A 223 -2.92 -7.81 -1.36
C CYS A 223 -2.08 -7.24 -0.21
N PRO A 224 -1.53 -8.08 0.69
CA PRO A 224 -0.74 -7.57 1.81
C PRO A 224 0.66 -7.08 1.39
N SER A 225 1.07 -7.37 0.16
CA SER A 225 2.31 -6.83 -0.43
C SER A 225 2.08 -5.59 -1.27
N HIS A 226 0.82 -5.15 -1.45
CA HIS A 226 0.44 -4.03 -2.31
C HIS A 226 1.03 -4.14 -3.72
N ASP A 227 1.00 -5.36 -4.28
CA ASP A 227 1.49 -5.64 -5.62
C ASP A 227 0.69 -4.88 -6.67
N ASN A 228 1.37 -4.39 -7.70
CA ASN A 228 0.69 -3.85 -8.85
C ASN A 228 -0.13 -4.97 -9.55
N PRO A 229 -1.38 -4.71 -9.95
CA PRO A 229 -2.26 -5.72 -10.57
C PRO A 229 -1.66 -6.42 -11.79
N ILE A 230 -0.77 -5.76 -12.53
CA ILE A 230 -0.09 -6.36 -13.68
C ILE A 230 0.80 -7.56 -13.32
N LEU A 231 1.28 -7.63 -12.07
CA LEU A 231 2.12 -8.74 -11.62
C LEU A 231 1.33 -10.06 -11.50
N ILE A 232 0.00 -10.00 -11.52
CA ILE A 232 -0.85 -11.19 -11.54
C ILE A 232 -0.82 -11.89 -12.90
N ILE A 233 -0.54 -11.15 -13.98
CA ILE A 233 -0.33 -11.74 -15.30
C ILE A 233 0.91 -12.64 -15.24
N PRO A 234 0.82 -13.94 -15.62
CA PRO A 234 1.98 -14.83 -15.54
C PRO A 234 3.13 -14.34 -16.43
N LYS A 235 4.34 -14.36 -15.87
CA LYS A 235 5.56 -13.82 -16.52
C LYS A 235 5.75 -14.20 -17.98
N PRO A 236 5.57 -15.48 -18.42
CA PRO A 236 5.82 -15.86 -19.80
C PRO A 236 4.96 -15.09 -20.80
N TYR A 237 3.79 -14.61 -20.36
CA TYR A 237 2.81 -13.95 -21.23
C TYR A 237 2.87 -12.42 -21.17
N ARG A 238 3.59 -11.82 -20.20
CA ARG A 238 3.59 -10.37 -20.00
C ARG A 238 4.12 -9.62 -21.22
N ARG A 239 5.19 -10.12 -21.84
CA ARG A 239 5.80 -9.43 -22.99
C ARG A 239 4.86 -9.34 -24.18
N SER A 240 4.21 -10.44 -24.56
CA SER A 240 3.21 -10.44 -25.63
C SER A 240 2.00 -9.61 -25.24
N PHE A 241 1.50 -9.76 -24.02
CA PHE A 241 0.37 -9.02 -23.50
C PHE A 241 0.58 -7.50 -23.60
N PHE A 242 1.71 -6.98 -23.14
CA PHE A 242 2.00 -5.55 -23.20
C PHE A 242 2.28 -5.06 -24.62
N ASN A 243 2.85 -5.91 -25.46
CA ASN A 243 3.00 -5.56 -26.88
C ASN A 243 1.64 -5.35 -27.55
N ASP A 244 0.64 -6.12 -27.18
CA ASP A 244 -0.72 -6.02 -27.73
C ASP A 244 -1.55 -4.92 -27.06
N LEU A 245 -1.30 -4.65 -25.75
CA LEU A 245 -2.06 -3.65 -24.98
C LEU A 245 -1.72 -2.22 -25.41
N PHE A 246 -0.43 -1.91 -25.59
CA PHE A 246 0.01 -0.56 -25.84
C PHE A 246 0.08 -0.25 -27.36
N ASN A 247 -0.56 0.86 -27.76
CA ASN A 247 -0.43 1.41 -29.11
C ASN A 247 0.67 2.47 -29.23
N ASN A 248 1.20 2.95 -28.09
CA ASN A 248 2.24 3.97 -28.04
C ASN A 248 3.60 3.32 -28.22
N ASP A 249 4.21 3.51 -29.40
CA ASP A 249 5.52 2.92 -29.72
C ASP A 249 6.67 3.51 -28.89
N GLU A 250 6.60 4.78 -28.48
CA GLU A 250 7.59 5.38 -27.60
C GLU A 250 7.58 4.70 -26.22
N PHE A 251 6.39 4.54 -25.64
CA PHE A 251 6.27 3.84 -24.36
C PHE A 251 6.68 2.37 -24.46
N LYS A 252 6.29 1.67 -25.54
CA LYS A 252 6.72 0.28 -25.78
C LYS A 252 8.24 0.18 -25.83
N LEU A 253 8.90 1.07 -26.55
CA LEU A 253 10.35 1.07 -26.63
C LEU A 253 10.96 1.19 -25.22
N LYS A 254 10.51 2.17 -24.41
CA LYS A 254 10.98 2.35 -23.05
C LYS A 254 10.70 1.13 -22.18
N LEU A 255 9.47 0.61 -22.22
CA LEU A 255 9.07 -0.55 -21.42
C LEU A 255 9.95 -1.78 -21.68
N PHE A 256 10.35 -2.01 -22.93
CA PHE A 256 11.12 -3.22 -23.29
C PHE A 256 12.63 -3.05 -23.23
N THR A 257 13.15 -1.82 -23.17
CA THR A 257 14.60 -1.53 -23.22
C THR A 257 15.14 -0.87 -21.97
N GLU A 258 14.34 -0.06 -21.25
CA GLU A 258 14.83 0.69 -20.11
C GLU A 258 14.77 -0.14 -18.81
N LYS A 259 15.84 -0.05 -18.03
CA LYS A 259 15.98 -0.80 -16.76
C LYS A 259 14.93 -0.41 -15.73
N GLU A 260 14.40 0.81 -15.79
CA GLU A 260 13.37 1.29 -14.86
C GLU A 260 12.08 0.46 -14.92
N TYR A 261 11.82 -0.21 -16.05
CA TYR A 261 10.64 -1.09 -16.22
C TYR A 261 10.98 -2.58 -16.10
N GLU A 262 12.23 -2.93 -15.78
CA GLU A 262 12.65 -4.35 -15.65
C GLU A 262 11.80 -5.11 -14.62
N TRP A 263 11.37 -4.45 -13.55
CA TRP A 263 10.51 -5.02 -12.51
C TRP A 263 9.21 -5.61 -13.06
N VAL A 264 8.65 -5.04 -14.11
CA VAL A 264 7.41 -5.52 -14.77
C VAL A 264 7.59 -6.97 -15.27
N PHE A 265 8.78 -7.29 -15.77
CA PHE A 265 9.07 -8.61 -16.35
C PHE A 265 9.81 -9.54 -15.38
N ARG A 266 10.56 -8.98 -14.44
CA ARG A 266 11.37 -9.73 -13.49
C ARG A 266 10.58 -10.17 -12.26
N ASP A 267 9.76 -9.27 -11.67
CA ASP A 267 9.16 -9.48 -10.38
C ASP A 267 7.95 -10.43 -10.45
N ASN A 268 7.70 -11.16 -9.37
CA ASN A 268 6.52 -12.01 -9.22
C ASN A 268 5.51 -11.29 -8.32
N ALA A 269 4.24 -11.63 -8.47
CA ALA A 269 3.26 -11.36 -7.44
C ALA A 269 3.65 -12.05 -6.13
N CYS A 270 3.19 -11.52 -5.00
CA CYS A 270 3.42 -12.13 -3.70
C CYS A 270 2.85 -13.54 -3.62
N THR A 271 3.30 -14.28 -2.61
CA THR A 271 2.89 -15.68 -2.41
C THR A 271 1.38 -15.84 -2.28
N ILE A 272 0.72 -14.87 -1.62
CA ILE A 272 -0.73 -14.90 -1.42
C ILE A 272 -1.46 -14.69 -2.75
N CYS A 273 -1.11 -13.65 -3.51
CA CYS A 273 -1.71 -13.40 -4.82
C CYS A 273 -1.44 -14.52 -5.81
N SER A 274 -0.23 -15.07 -5.81
CA SER A 274 0.13 -16.21 -6.66
C SER A 274 -0.67 -17.47 -6.30
N SER A 275 -0.85 -17.76 -5.03
CA SER A 275 -1.64 -18.91 -4.57
C SER A 275 -3.13 -18.73 -4.85
N LEU A 276 -3.68 -17.53 -4.68
CA LEU A 276 -5.05 -17.19 -5.05
C LEU A 276 -5.28 -17.38 -6.55
N TYR A 277 -4.40 -16.84 -7.39
CA TYR A 277 -4.48 -17.00 -8.84
C TYR A 277 -4.50 -18.48 -9.22
N GLN A 278 -3.58 -19.28 -8.67
CA GLN A 278 -3.49 -20.70 -8.98
C GLN A 278 -4.72 -21.50 -8.49
N ALA A 279 -5.20 -21.21 -7.28
CA ALA A 279 -6.38 -21.83 -6.71
C ALA A 279 -7.63 -21.54 -7.54
N LEU A 280 -7.80 -20.26 -7.95
CA LEU A 280 -8.89 -19.83 -8.81
C LEU A 280 -8.80 -20.47 -10.19
N LEU A 281 -7.62 -20.50 -10.80
CA LEU A 281 -7.39 -21.11 -12.09
C LEU A 281 -7.70 -22.62 -12.07
N ASN A 282 -7.28 -23.30 -11.01
CA ASN A 282 -7.60 -24.73 -10.82
C ASN A 282 -9.09 -24.98 -10.69
N LYS A 283 -9.82 -24.05 -10.07
CA LYS A 283 -11.27 -24.17 -9.86
C LYS A 283 -12.08 -23.79 -11.08
N LEU A 284 -11.77 -22.65 -11.69
CA LEU A 284 -12.55 -22.06 -12.80
C LEU A 284 -12.11 -22.56 -14.16
N LYS A 285 -10.90 -23.11 -14.30
CA LYS A 285 -10.29 -23.59 -15.54
C LYS A 285 -10.21 -22.53 -16.66
N SER A 286 -10.38 -21.26 -16.33
CA SER A 286 -10.38 -20.15 -17.28
C SER A 286 -9.63 -18.95 -16.68
N PRO A 287 -8.51 -18.50 -17.28
CA PRO A 287 -7.82 -17.28 -16.86
C PRO A 287 -8.71 -16.04 -16.94
N MET A 288 -9.61 -15.99 -17.93
CA MET A 288 -10.54 -14.88 -18.10
C MET A 288 -11.48 -14.74 -16.90
N GLU A 289 -12.02 -15.86 -16.39
CA GLU A 289 -12.90 -15.84 -15.22
C GLU A 289 -12.11 -15.48 -13.92
N VAL A 290 -10.83 -15.84 -13.86
CA VAL A 290 -9.96 -15.41 -12.75
C VAL A 290 -9.74 -13.89 -12.80
N HIS A 291 -9.48 -13.32 -13.97
CA HIS A 291 -9.27 -11.88 -14.11
C HIS A 291 -10.52 -11.04 -13.81
N LYS A 292 -11.73 -11.58 -13.99
CA LYS A 292 -12.97 -10.92 -13.56
C LYS A 292 -13.09 -10.75 -12.04
N MET A 293 -12.31 -11.50 -11.26
CA MET A 293 -12.23 -11.37 -9.80
C MET A 293 -11.08 -10.50 -9.34
N LEU A 294 -10.27 -10.00 -10.27
CA LEU A 294 -9.14 -9.12 -10.01
C LEU A 294 -9.57 -7.66 -10.16
N TYR A 295 -9.17 -6.85 -9.21
CA TYR A 295 -9.45 -5.43 -9.13
C TYR A 295 -8.17 -4.66 -8.83
N ALA A 296 -8.14 -3.41 -9.22
CA ALA A 296 -7.10 -2.45 -8.90
C ALA A 296 -7.66 -1.36 -7.99
N ARG A 297 -6.96 -1.04 -6.92
CA ARG A 297 -7.32 0.07 -6.02
C ARG A 297 -6.14 1.03 -5.91
N PRO A 298 -6.35 2.36 -5.89
CA PRO A 298 -5.28 3.30 -5.63
C PRO A 298 -4.62 3.02 -4.28
N TYR A 299 -3.29 2.85 -4.26
CA TYR A 299 -2.51 2.59 -3.06
C TYR A 299 -2.33 3.88 -2.27
N ARG A 300 -2.79 3.87 -1.02
CA ARG A 300 -2.77 5.02 -0.14
C ARG A 300 -1.44 5.12 0.62
N PHE A 301 -0.95 6.34 0.74
CA PHE A 301 0.19 6.67 1.58
C PHE A 301 -0.27 7.54 2.77
N ASN A 302 -0.01 7.08 4.00
CA ASN A 302 -0.38 7.79 5.22
C ASN A 302 0.66 7.52 6.31
N ARG A 303 1.51 8.51 6.60
CA ARG A 303 2.57 8.41 7.60
C ARG A 303 2.05 8.20 9.02
N ARG A 304 0.90 8.77 9.36
CA ARG A 304 0.31 8.66 10.70
C ARG A 304 -0.24 7.27 10.99
N LEU A 305 -0.77 6.60 9.96
CA LEU A 305 -1.31 5.25 10.06
C LEU A 305 -0.28 4.17 9.71
N GLY A 306 0.91 4.56 9.24
CA GLY A 306 1.92 3.63 8.78
C GLY A 306 1.54 2.92 7.47
N GLU A 307 0.65 3.51 6.66
CA GLU A 307 0.24 2.99 5.36
C GLU A 307 1.16 3.52 4.27
N GLY A 308 1.81 2.64 3.53
CA GLY A 308 2.76 3.00 2.49
C GLY A 308 4.03 3.71 2.97
N ILE A 309 3.98 4.40 4.11
CA ILE A 309 5.11 5.06 4.75
C ILE A 309 5.07 4.76 6.23
N SER A 310 6.11 4.09 6.76
CA SER A 310 6.28 3.87 8.19
C SER A 310 7.52 4.59 8.70
N VAL A 311 7.35 5.37 9.75
CA VAL A 311 8.42 6.10 10.44
C VAL A 311 8.57 5.55 11.85
N PHE A 312 9.78 5.13 12.21
CA PHE A 312 10.09 4.57 13.52
C PHE A 312 11.09 5.43 14.28
N ASN A 313 10.70 5.83 15.47
CA ASN A 313 11.56 6.58 16.39
C ASN A 313 12.15 5.64 17.46
N PRO A 314 13.30 6.01 18.08
CA PRO A 314 13.95 5.16 19.07
C PRO A 314 13.08 4.80 20.28
N GLY A 315 12.21 5.71 20.71
CA GLY A 315 11.31 5.51 21.85
C GLY A 315 10.06 4.68 21.56
N ASP A 316 9.80 4.34 20.30
CA ASP A 316 8.62 3.56 19.95
C ASP A 316 8.72 2.14 20.51
N LYS A 317 7.64 1.65 21.10
CA LYS A 317 7.60 0.29 21.62
C LYS A 317 7.91 -0.72 20.51
N THR A 318 8.88 -1.60 20.76
CA THR A 318 9.17 -2.73 19.88
C THR A 318 7.93 -3.61 19.80
N MET A 319 7.29 -3.61 18.65
CA MET A 319 6.24 -4.58 18.37
C MET A 319 6.93 -5.90 18.04
N ARG A 320 6.77 -6.92 18.88
CA ARG A 320 7.19 -8.28 18.54
C ARG A 320 6.65 -8.61 17.15
N GLN A 321 7.48 -9.19 16.30
CA GLN A 321 7.08 -9.66 14.98
C GLN A 321 6.07 -10.81 15.15
N ASN A 322 4.81 -10.47 15.36
CA ASN A 322 3.78 -11.47 15.32
C ASN A 322 3.31 -11.57 13.87
N ILE A 323 3.39 -12.76 13.34
CA ILE A 323 2.70 -13.12 12.10
C ILE A 323 1.21 -12.88 12.37
N LEU A 324 0.61 -12.02 11.57
CA LEU A 324 -0.81 -11.75 11.66
C LEU A 324 -1.54 -12.64 10.66
N GLY A 325 -2.54 -13.32 11.14
CA GLY A 325 -3.52 -13.99 10.31
C GLY A 325 -4.88 -13.35 10.56
N ASN A 326 -5.74 -13.39 9.58
CA ASN A 326 -7.16 -13.08 9.78
C ASN A 326 -7.94 -14.40 9.76
N PRO A 327 -8.27 -14.99 10.93
CA PRO A 327 -8.95 -16.28 10.99
C PRO A 327 -10.33 -16.27 10.33
N MET A 328 -11.02 -15.12 10.38
CA MET A 328 -12.32 -14.96 9.74
C MET A 328 -12.21 -14.98 8.23
N LEU A 329 -11.28 -14.19 7.67
CA LEU A 329 -10.99 -14.19 6.25
C LEU A 329 -10.48 -15.56 5.79
N GLN A 330 -9.60 -16.19 6.55
CA GLN A 330 -9.11 -17.53 6.24
C GLN A 330 -10.25 -18.57 6.16
N ARG A 331 -11.23 -18.50 7.09
CA ARG A 331 -12.43 -19.36 7.03
C ARG A 331 -13.26 -19.11 5.79
N GLN A 332 -13.44 -17.83 5.41
CA GLN A 332 -14.17 -17.47 4.18
C GLN A 332 -13.46 -17.97 2.92
N ILE A 333 -12.12 -17.83 2.86
CA ILE A 333 -11.32 -18.38 1.77
C ILE A 333 -11.45 -19.90 1.71
N ASN A 334 -11.32 -20.58 2.85
CA ASN A 334 -11.42 -22.05 2.93
C ASN A 334 -12.80 -22.56 2.50
N ALA A 335 -13.87 -21.81 2.80
CA ALA A 335 -15.22 -22.16 2.35
C ALA A 335 -15.38 -22.09 0.82
N LEU A 336 -14.57 -21.32 0.13
CA LEU A 336 -14.60 -21.18 -1.33
C LEU A 336 -13.76 -22.25 -2.06
N PHE A 337 -12.77 -22.83 -1.38
CA PHE A 337 -11.86 -23.83 -1.96
C PHE A 337 -12.04 -25.19 -1.24
N LYS A 338 -11.88 -26.27 -2.02
CA LYS A 338 -12.00 -27.63 -1.44
C LYS A 338 -10.84 -27.98 -0.51
N ASP A 339 -9.65 -27.41 -0.78
CA ASP A 339 -8.45 -27.62 0.02
C ASP A 339 -8.14 -26.33 0.80
N SER A 340 -8.26 -26.41 2.12
CA SER A 340 -8.02 -25.28 3.02
C SER A 340 -6.57 -24.80 3.06
N ASN A 341 -5.62 -25.59 2.53
CA ASN A 341 -4.21 -25.26 2.50
C ASN A 341 -3.77 -24.58 1.20
N GLN A 342 -4.66 -24.46 0.19
CA GLN A 342 -4.32 -23.83 -1.08
C GLN A 342 -3.94 -22.35 -0.94
N VAL A 343 -4.63 -21.64 -0.05
CA VAL A 343 -4.36 -20.22 0.23
C VAL A 343 -4.27 -20.00 1.72
N ASN A 344 -3.11 -19.60 2.19
CA ASN A 344 -2.89 -19.25 3.59
C ASN A 344 -2.65 -17.74 3.71
N TYR A 345 -3.64 -17.01 4.22
CA TYR A 345 -3.60 -15.56 4.35
C TYR A 345 -2.90 -15.15 5.65
N VAL A 346 -1.57 -15.11 5.57
CA VAL A 346 -0.69 -14.73 6.69
C VAL A 346 0.27 -13.65 6.24
N PHE A 347 0.46 -12.63 7.05
CA PHE A 347 1.33 -11.50 6.71
C PHE A 347 2.00 -10.89 7.95
N SER A 348 3.07 -10.14 7.73
CA SER A 348 3.76 -9.36 8.76
C SER A 348 2.95 -8.13 9.17
N ARG A 349 3.19 -7.63 10.39
CA ARG A 349 2.66 -6.33 10.84
C ARG A 349 3.08 -5.16 9.96
N TYR A 350 4.21 -5.29 9.31
CA TYR A 350 4.74 -4.26 8.39
C TYR A 350 4.13 -4.35 6.99
N ALA A 351 3.19 -5.25 6.75
CA ALA A 351 2.53 -5.40 5.46
C ALA A 351 1.90 -4.11 4.93
N LYS A 352 1.40 -3.24 5.82
CA LYS A 352 0.89 -1.91 5.45
C LYS A 352 1.87 -1.02 4.68
N THR A 353 3.18 -1.27 4.84
CA THR A 353 4.25 -0.48 4.23
C THR A 353 4.93 -1.22 3.07
N ASN A 354 4.52 -2.43 2.76
CA ASN A 354 5.08 -3.18 1.63
C ASN A 354 4.93 -2.37 0.33
N ASN A 355 5.95 -2.41 -0.51
CA ASN A 355 6.05 -1.59 -1.72
C ASN A 355 5.91 -0.08 -1.46
N GLY A 356 6.29 0.37 -0.27
CA GLY A 356 6.32 1.76 0.18
C GLY A 356 7.68 2.16 0.73
N ILE A 357 7.69 3.10 1.69
CA ILE A 357 8.89 3.66 2.30
C ILE A 357 8.93 3.32 3.80
N TYR A 358 10.05 2.76 4.25
CA TYR A 358 10.32 2.44 5.64
C TYR A 358 11.47 3.32 6.15
N ALA A 359 11.20 4.20 7.11
CA ALA A 359 12.17 5.12 7.66
C ALA A 359 12.50 4.80 9.12
N LEU A 360 13.78 4.65 9.43
CA LEU A 360 14.30 4.49 10.80
C LEU A 360 15.02 5.77 11.21
N MET A 361 14.44 6.49 12.16
CA MET A 361 15.07 7.65 12.75
C MET A 361 16.09 7.23 13.79
N ASP A 362 17.25 7.88 13.81
CA ASP A 362 18.33 7.63 14.78
C ASP A 362 18.66 6.12 14.96
N ILE A 363 19.10 5.50 13.88
CA ILE A 363 19.29 4.05 13.74
C ILE A 363 20.14 3.44 14.86
N LYS A 364 21.11 4.21 15.43
CA LYS A 364 21.99 3.74 16.50
C LYS A 364 21.28 3.57 17.85
N SER A 365 20.13 4.19 18.00
CA SER A 365 19.32 4.15 19.23
C SER A 365 18.21 3.10 19.17
N HIS A 366 18.08 2.39 18.05
CA HIS A 366 17.11 1.29 17.91
C HIS A 366 17.67 -0.03 18.44
N ASN A 367 16.77 -0.85 19.01
CA ASN A 367 17.10 -2.22 19.37
C ASN A 367 17.41 -3.06 18.11
N THR A 368 18.31 -4.05 18.27
CA THR A 368 18.75 -4.94 17.19
C THR A 368 17.59 -5.62 16.46
N ASP A 369 16.50 -5.94 17.18
CA ASP A 369 15.30 -6.60 16.62
C ASP A 369 14.56 -5.79 15.54
N ARG A 370 14.88 -4.49 15.38
CA ARG A 370 14.31 -3.64 14.32
C ARG A 370 15.23 -3.50 13.11
N LEU A 371 16.47 -3.91 13.26
CA LEU A 371 17.49 -3.78 12.21
C LEU A 371 17.64 -5.08 11.41
N ILE A 372 17.04 -6.17 11.87
CA ILE A 372 16.97 -7.48 11.23
C ILE A 372 15.60 -7.67 10.61
#